data_ed268d62675bb696adb180e35bf25248
#
_entry.id   ed268d62675bb696adb180e35bf25248
#
_cell.length_a   1.000
_cell.length_b   1.000
_cell.length_c   1.000
_cell.angle_alpha   90.00
_cell.angle_beta   90.00
_cell.angle_gamma   90.00
#
_symmetry.space_group_name_H-M   'P 1'
#
loop_
_entity.id
_entity.type
_entity.pdbx_description
1 polymer ?
#
loop_
_entity_poly.entity_id
_entity_poly.type
_entity_poly.pdbx_seq_one_letter_code
_entity_poly.pdbx_strand_id
1 'polypeptide(L)'
;MLISKIKKGIRSFISDKNKKKTTTIALEFLNLWIIQREFPMHYFSRFLYRTEFINYKDYIPTKKYFKLITSDKIQNYFLVNILNNKLVFSFFCEKYNISTPKMTGFNSGSDFYLNNKKFTILSNTELIFFFNDLFDKTNHPKIFIKNIGTKGGAGIFLLERAFVEEQINSFGHLILSGSFIHQ
;
A
#
# COMPACT_ATOMS: atom_id res chain seq x y z
N MET A 1 3.15 -18.98 -0.16
CA MET A 1 3.33 -17.59 -0.65
C MET A 1 4.80 -17.21 -0.90
N LEU A 2 5.77 -17.47 -0.01
CA LEU A 2 7.19 -17.14 -0.21
C LEU A 2 7.83 -17.87 -1.39
N ILE A 3 7.61 -19.17 -1.50
CA ILE A 3 8.17 -20.03 -2.57
C ILE A 3 7.70 -19.59 -3.96
N SER A 4 6.45 -19.15 -4.11
CA SER A 4 5.94 -18.68 -5.40
C SER A 4 6.58 -17.35 -5.83
N LYS A 5 6.87 -16.46 -4.90
CA LYS A 5 7.60 -15.20 -5.17
C LYS A 5 9.05 -15.46 -5.59
N ILE A 6 9.72 -16.41 -4.92
CA ILE A 6 11.10 -16.81 -5.27
C ILE A 6 11.14 -17.42 -6.66
N LYS A 7 10.23 -18.36 -6.99
CA LYS A 7 10.13 -18.96 -8.33
C LYS A 7 9.87 -17.92 -9.41
N LYS A 8 9.01 -16.93 -9.15
CA LYS A 8 8.75 -15.82 -10.08
C LYS A 8 10.00 -14.95 -10.30
N GLY A 9 10.74 -14.63 -9.23
CA GLY A 9 12.00 -13.89 -9.33
C GLY A 9 13.07 -14.60 -10.14
N ILE A 10 13.25 -15.90 -9.91
CA ILE A 10 14.20 -16.75 -10.66
C ILE A 10 13.82 -16.81 -12.14
N ARG A 11 12.55 -17.03 -12.47
CA ARG A 11 12.08 -17.04 -13.86
C ARG A 11 12.34 -15.69 -14.55
N SER A 12 12.02 -14.59 -13.90
CA SER A 12 12.29 -13.25 -14.41
C SER A 12 13.77 -13.01 -14.68
N PHE A 13 14.67 -13.47 -13.79
CA PHE A 13 16.11 -13.39 -13.98
C PHE A 13 16.58 -14.23 -15.16
N ILE A 14 16.10 -15.47 -15.29
CA ILE A 14 16.51 -16.39 -16.39
C ILE A 14 16.07 -15.83 -17.74
N SER A 15 14.86 -15.29 -17.85
CA SER A 15 14.29 -14.78 -19.10
C SER A 15 14.76 -13.37 -19.47
N ASP A 16 15.48 -12.67 -18.59
CA ASP A 16 15.91 -11.29 -18.84
C ASP A 16 17.01 -11.25 -19.93
N LYS A 17 16.70 -10.57 -21.02
CA LYS A 17 17.62 -10.43 -22.18
C LYS A 17 18.71 -9.37 -21.94
N ASN A 18 18.51 -8.45 -21.00
CA ASN A 18 19.42 -7.34 -20.74
C ASN A 18 20.44 -7.64 -19.63
N LYS A 19 20.60 -8.90 -19.24
CA LYS A 19 21.56 -9.28 -18.19
C LYS A 19 23.01 -9.26 -18.69
N LYS A 20 23.91 -8.88 -17.80
CA LYS A 20 25.35 -9.00 -17.96
C LYS A 20 25.77 -10.47 -18.19
N LYS A 21 26.99 -10.69 -18.61
CA LYS A 21 27.58 -12.03 -18.69
C LYS A 21 27.55 -12.71 -17.32
N THR A 22 27.26 -13.99 -17.27
CA THR A 22 27.13 -14.75 -16.01
C THR A 22 28.37 -14.64 -15.12
N THR A 23 29.57 -14.65 -15.71
CA THR A 23 30.83 -14.43 -14.99
C THR A 23 30.90 -13.06 -14.34
N THR A 24 30.48 -12.01 -15.03
CA THR A 24 30.40 -10.64 -14.48
C THR A 24 29.42 -10.57 -13.32
N ILE A 25 28.24 -11.16 -13.46
CA ILE A 25 27.23 -11.22 -12.39
C ILE A 25 27.80 -11.92 -11.14
N ALA A 26 28.47 -13.04 -11.30
CA ALA A 26 29.08 -13.78 -10.19
C ALA A 26 30.16 -12.94 -9.48
N LEU A 27 31.04 -12.30 -10.24
CA LEU A 27 32.09 -11.45 -9.67
C LEU A 27 31.54 -10.21 -8.97
N GLU A 28 30.57 -9.53 -9.56
CA GLU A 28 29.92 -8.36 -8.93
C GLU A 28 29.18 -8.75 -7.67
N PHE A 29 28.48 -9.88 -7.67
CA PHE A 29 27.78 -10.40 -6.52
C PHE A 29 28.71 -10.75 -5.36
N LEU A 30 29.81 -11.47 -5.64
CA LEU A 30 30.83 -11.81 -4.66
C LEU A 30 31.52 -10.53 -4.11
N ASN A 31 31.83 -9.59 -4.98
CA ASN A 31 32.43 -8.32 -4.58
C ASN A 31 31.51 -7.54 -3.63
N LEU A 32 30.22 -7.43 -3.95
CA LEU A 32 29.24 -6.82 -3.04
C LEU A 32 29.16 -7.55 -1.70
N TRP A 33 29.17 -8.87 -1.71
CA TRP A 33 29.12 -9.67 -0.47
C TRP A 33 30.32 -9.38 0.43
N ILE A 34 31.51 -9.33 -0.14
CA ILE A 34 32.74 -9.03 0.61
C ILE A 34 32.72 -7.60 1.15
N ILE A 35 32.37 -6.61 0.32
CA ILE A 35 32.38 -5.18 0.71
C ILE A 35 31.31 -4.90 1.76
N GLN A 36 30.11 -5.42 1.57
CA GLN A 36 28.95 -5.10 2.41
C GLN A 36 28.85 -5.97 3.65
N ARG A 37 29.55 -7.11 3.68
CA ARG A 37 29.49 -8.12 4.75
C ARG A 37 28.07 -8.62 5.02
N GLU A 38 27.20 -8.55 4.02
CA GLU A 38 25.84 -9.11 4.04
C GLU A 38 25.51 -9.70 2.68
N PHE A 39 24.63 -10.71 2.69
CA PHE A 39 24.20 -11.38 1.45
C PHE A 39 23.44 -10.39 0.55
N PRO A 40 23.95 -10.04 -0.65
CA PRO A 40 23.49 -8.92 -1.42
C PRO A 40 22.22 -9.21 -2.24
N MET A 41 21.11 -9.59 -1.58
CA MET A 41 19.82 -9.85 -2.25
C MET A 41 19.31 -8.67 -3.07
N HIS A 42 19.68 -7.45 -2.70
CA HIS A 42 19.30 -6.25 -3.44
C HIS A 42 19.91 -6.21 -4.85
N TYR A 43 21.01 -6.92 -5.11
CA TYR A 43 21.60 -7.05 -6.43
C TYR A 43 20.60 -7.64 -7.44
N PHE A 44 19.85 -8.64 -7.03
CA PHE A 44 18.78 -9.24 -7.85
C PHE A 44 17.47 -8.49 -7.77
N SER A 45 17.04 -8.10 -6.59
CA SER A 45 15.74 -7.44 -6.40
C SER A 45 15.66 -6.02 -7.00
N ARG A 46 16.80 -5.39 -7.24
CA ARG A 46 16.92 -4.08 -7.90
C ARG A 46 17.49 -4.16 -9.32
N PHE A 47 17.58 -5.35 -9.88
CA PHE A 47 18.02 -5.62 -11.24
C PHE A 47 19.45 -5.13 -11.56
N LEU A 48 20.34 -5.01 -10.56
CA LEU A 48 21.72 -4.51 -10.76
C LEU A 48 22.57 -5.40 -11.66
N TYR A 49 22.12 -6.62 -11.91
CA TYR A 49 22.72 -7.56 -12.86
C TYR A 49 22.52 -7.17 -14.33
N ARG A 50 21.71 -6.14 -14.63
CA ARG A 50 21.48 -5.67 -15.99
C ARG A 50 22.63 -4.82 -16.48
N THR A 51 22.84 -4.82 -17.79
CA THR A 51 23.95 -4.08 -18.45
C THR A 51 23.92 -2.59 -18.25
N GLU A 52 22.73 -2.00 -18.02
CA GLU A 52 22.53 -0.57 -17.77
C GLU A 52 23.06 -0.10 -16.41
N PHE A 53 23.24 -1.01 -15.43
CA PHE A 53 23.71 -0.68 -14.08
C PHE A 53 25.20 -0.91 -13.92
N ILE A 54 26.02 0.07 -14.35
CA ILE A 54 27.49 0.02 -14.24
C ILE A 54 27.92 0.22 -12.78
N ASN A 55 27.28 1.14 -12.07
CA ASN A 55 27.66 1.56 -10.70
C ASN A 55 26.95 0.73 -9.61
N TYR A 56 26.97 -0.59 -9.73
CA TYR A 56 26.28 -1.49 -8.79
C TYR A 56 26.75 -1.35 -7.33
N LYS A 57 27.96 -0.82 -7.08
CA LYS A 57 28.54 -0.60 -5.75
C LYS A 57 27.91 0.59 -5.00
N ASP A 58 27.31 1.54 -5.72
CA ASP A 58 26.75 2.76 -5.15
C ASP A 58 25.37 2.50 -4.48
N TYR A 59 24.85 1.30 -4.64
CA TYR A 59 23.56 0.92 -4.08
C TYR A 59 23.69 0.47 -2.62
N ILE A 60 22.90 1.11 -1.77
CA ILE A 60 22.89 0.84 -0.33
C ILE A 60 22.32 -0.56 -0.05
N PRO A 61 22.98 -1.40 0.78
CA PRO A 61 22.47 -2.68 1.23
C PRO A 61 21.08 -2.57 1.87
N THR A 62 20.26 -3.59 1.67
CA THR A 62 18.85 -3.55 2.12
C THR A 62 18.71 -3.30 3.61
N LYS A 63 19.53 -3.93 4.46
CA LYS A 63 19.49 -3.71 5.92
C LYS A 63 19.89 -2.27 6.28
N LYS A 64 20.97 -1.75 5.67
CA LYS A 64 21.41 -0.38 5.90
C LYS A 64 20.37 0.63 5.43
N TYR A 65 19.73 0.39 4.28
CA TYR A 65 18.63 1.20 3.79
C TYR A 65 17.47 1.24 4.78
N PHE A 66 16.98 0.08 5.25
CA PHE A 66 15.91 0.04 6.25
C PHE A 66 16.29 0.73 7.55
N LYS A 67 17.51 0.49 8.07
CA LYS A 67 18.01 1.19 9.25
C LYS A 67 18.05 2.71 9.06
N LEU A 68 18.39 3.17 7.86
CA LEU A 68 18.45 4.59 7.54
C LEU A 68 17.05 5.21 7.51
N ILE A 69 16.11 4.60 6.75
CA ILE A 69 14.76 5.14 6.59
C ILE A 69 13.89 4.99 7.84
N THR A 70 14.29 4.16 8.80
CA THR A 70 13.59 4.01 10.09
C THR A 70 14.31 4.75 11.23
N SER A 71 15.37 5.49 10.94
CA SER A 71 16.09 6.22 11.98
C SER A 71 15.40 7.53 12.31
N ASP A 72 15.35 7.87 13.61
CA ASP A 72 14.77 9.13 14.11
C ASP A 72 15.44 10.38 13.53
N LYS A 73 16.68 10.24 13.01
CA LYS A 73 17.44 11.33 12.36
C LYS A 73 16.85 11.74 11.02
N ILE A 74 16.18 10.80 10.33
CA ILE A 74 15.60 11.03 8.98
C ILE A 74 14.09 11.11 9.04
N GLN A 75 13.46 10.30 9.91
CA GLN A 75 12.01 10.26 10.03
C GLN A 75 11.58 10.73 11.42
N ASN A 76 10.83 11.81 11.46
CA ASN A 76 10.08 12.15 12.66
C ASN A 76 8.93 11.15 12.81
N TYR A 77 9.01 10.26 13.81
CA TYR A 77 8.01 9.22 14.07
C TYR A 77 6.58 9.76 14.19
N PHE A 78 6.44 10.94 14.78
CA PHE A 78 5.12 11.58 14.92
C PHE A 78 4.52 11.92 13.54
N LEU A 79 5.30 12.54 12.66
CA LEU A 79 4.87 12.89 11.31
C LEU A 79 4.63 11.64 10.45
N VAL A 80 5.47 10.62 10.60
CA VAL A 80 5.31 9.34 9.89
C VAL A 80 4.01 8.65 10.27
N ASN A 81 3.62 8.67 11.54
CA ASN A 81 2.35 8.09 12.00
C ASN A 81 1.14 8.83 11.42
N ILE A 82 1.21 10.17 11.36
CA ILE A 82 0.17 10.98 10.69
C ILE A 82 0.05 10.59 9.20
N LEU A 83 1.17 10.54 8.48
CA LEU A 83 1.19 10.23 7.05
C LEU A 83 0.81 8.79 6.72
N ASN A 84 1.07 7.84 7.63
CA ASN A 84 0.75 6.43 7.43
C ASN A 84 -0.71 6.09 7.75
N ASN A 85 -1.38 6.88 8.58
CA ASN A 85 -2.79 6.71 8.91
C ASN A 85 -3.65 7.65 8.05
N LYS A 86 -4.36 7.08 7.06
CA LYS A 86 -5.14 7.88 6.10
C LYS A 86 -6.23 8.73 6.75
N LEU A 87 -6.83 8.26 7.85
CA LEU A 87 -7.85 9.01 8.59
C LEU A 87 -7.23 10.23 9.26
N VAL A 88 -6.14 10.02 10.01
CA VAL A 88 -5.41 11.11 10.68
C VAL A 88 -4.87 12.11 9.65
N PHE A 89 -4.34 11.60 8.53
CA PHE A 89 -3.87 12.43 7.42
C PHE A 89 -4.98 13.26 6.79
N SER A 90 -6.18 12.69 6.60
CA SER A 90 -7.34 13.45 6.09
C SER A 90 -7.74 14.60 7.05
N PHE A 91 -7.81 14.34 8.34
CA PHE A 91 -8.09 15.39 9.33
C PHE A 91 -6.98 16.45 9.41
N PHE A 92 -5.71 16.03 9.28
CA PHE A 92 -4.59 16.96 9.21
C PHE A 92 -4.72 17.88 7.99
N CYS A 93 -5.00 17.31 6.82
CA CYS A 93 -5.17 18.07 5.59
C CYS A 93 -6.36 19.06 5.67
N GLU A 94 -7.48 18.62 6.22
CA GLU A 94 -8.66 19.47 6.46
C GLU A 94 -8.32 20.64 7.37
N LYS A 95 -7.66 20.38 8.51
CA LYS A 95 -7.26 21.40 9.48
C LYS A 95 -6.34 22.47 8.89
N TYR A 96 -5.46 22.10 7.97
CA TYR A 96 -4.48 23.00 7.36
C TYR A 96 -4.88 23.46 5.94
N ASN A 97 -6.11 23.22 5.51
CA ASN A 97 -6.61 23.58 4.19
C ASN A 97 -5.75 23.01 3.03
N ILE A 98 -5.20 21.82 3.21
CA ILE A 98 -4.45 21.12 2.16
C ILE A 98 -5.45 20.37 1.27
N SER A 99 -5.42 20.67 -0.04
CA SER A 99 -6.32 20.05 -1.01
C SER A 99 -6.09 18.54 -1.10
N THR A 100 -7.11 17.77 -0.74
CA THR A 100 -7.16 16.30 -0.84
C THR A 100 -8.55 15.86 -1.27
N PRO A 101 -8.74 14.64 -1.79
CA PRO A 101 -10.07 14.10 -2.01
C PRO A 101 -10.88 14.16 -0.72
N LYS A 102 -12.09 14.73 -0.79
CA LYS A 102 -12.96 14.90 0.37
C LYS A 102 -13.33 13.53 0.95
N MET A 103 -13.11 13.39 2.25
CA MET A 103 -13.59 12.24 3.00
C MET A 103 -15.08 12.42 3.30
N THR A 104 -15.90 11.47 2.85
CA THR A 104 -17.35 11.47 3.13
C THR A 104 -17.65 10.81 4.47
N GLY A 105 -16.87 9.81 4.86
CA GLY A 105 -17.02 9.09 6.12
C GLY A 105 -15.88 8.13 6.37
N PHE A 106 -15.97 7.38 7.46
CA PHE A 106 -15.04 6.30 7.78
C PHE A 106 -15.74 5.23 8.63
N ASN A 107 -15.15 4.05 8.71
CA ASN A 107 -15.59 3.03 9.66
C ASN A 107 -14.43 2.40 10.43
N SER A 108 -14.77 1.85 11.59
CA SER A 108 -13.91 0.98 12.38
C SER A 108 -14.70 -0.27 12.76
N GLY A 109 -14.44 -1.35 12.05
CA GLY A 109 -15.31 -2.52 12.11
C GLY A 109 -16.73 -2.17 11.67
N SER A 110 -17.71 -2.60 12.44
CA SER A 110 -19.15 -2.36 12.22
C SER A 110 -19.61 -0.92 12.56
N ASP A 111 -18.76 -0.10 13.15
CA ASP A 111 -19.09 1.26 13.50
C ASP A 111 -18.73 2.24 12.37
N PHE A 112 -19.72 2.83 11.75
CA PHE A 112 -19.61 3.79 10.65
C PHE A 112 -19.85 5.20 11.13
N TYR A 113 -19.07 6.14 10.63
CA TYR A 113 -19.14 7.55 11.00
C TYR A 113 -19.35 8.41 9.75
N LEU A 114 -20.42 9.18 9.75
CA LEU A 114 -20.81 10.09 8.66
C LEU A 114 -21.37 11.38 9.26
N ASN A 115 -20.83 12.54 8.90
CA ASN A 115 -21.29 13.85 9.38
C ASN A 115 -21.44 13.91 10.92
N ASN A 116 -20.43 13.42 11.66
CA ASN A 116 -20.40 13.34 13.13
C ASN A 116 -21.50 12.44 13.75
N LYS A 117 -22.18 11.61 12.96
CA LYS A 117 -23.13 10.62 13.46
C LYS A 117 -22.51 9.23 13.34
N LYS A 118 -22.78 8.40 14.36
CA LYS A 118 -22.39 7.01 14.39
C LYS A 118 -23.55 6.13 13.95
N PHE A 119 -23.26 5.14 13.12
CA PHE A 119 -24.19 4.08 12.69
C PHE A 119 -23.49 2.75 12.95
N THR A 120 -24.18 1.81 13.60
CA THR A 120 -23.69 0.46 13.77
C THR A 120 -24.35 -0.44 12.72
N ILE A 121 -23.54 -1.07 11.86
CA ILE A 121 -23.96 -1.87 10.71
C ILE A 121 -23.44 -3.29 10.92
N LEU A 122 -24.33 -4.26 11.01
CA LEU A 122 -24.00 -5.64 11.37
C LEU A 122 -24.16 -6.64 10.22
N SER A 123 -24.79 -6.23 9.12
CA SER A 123 -25.09 -7.10 7.99
C SER A 123 -24.80 -6.45 6.64
N ASN A 124 -24.60 -7.28 5.61
CA ASN A 124 -24.46 -6.79 4.24
C ASN A 124 -25.71 -6.04 3.77
N THR A 125 -26.90 -6.45 4.19
CA THR A 125 -28.15 -5.76 3.85
C THR A 125 -28.16 -4.34 4.38
N GLU A 126 -27.82 -4.13 5.66
CA GLU A 126 -27.69 -2.78 6.24
C GLU A 126 -26.60 -1.97 5.56
N LEU A 127 -25.49 -2.62 5.18
CA LEU A 127 -24.37 -1.97 4.48
C LEU A 127 -24.80 -1.49 3.08
N ILE A 128 -25.60 -2.26 2.36
CA ILE A 128 -26.18 -1.88 1.06
C ILE A 128 -27.07 -0.65 1.24
N PHE A 129 -27.96 -0.64 2.23
CA PHE A 129 -28.80 0.51 2.52
C PHE A 129 -27.98 1.77 2.88
N PHE A 130 -26.96 1.62 3.70
CA PHE A 130 -26.08 2.70 4.10
C PHE A 130 -25.36 3.32 2.87
N PHE A 131 -24.79 2.52 1.98
CA PHE A 131 -24.11 3.06 0.81
C PHE A 131 -25.06 3.62 -0.24
N ASN A 132 -26.24 3.06 -0.42
CA ASN A 132 -27.26 3.65 -1.28
C ASN A 132 -27.69 5.03 -0.79
N ASP A 133 -27.98 5.18 0.52
CA ASP A 133 -28.26 6.49 1.14
C ASP A 133 -27.07 7.47 0.98
N LEU A 134 -25.84 6.98 1.10
CA LEU A 134 -24.65 7.80 0.89
C LEU A 134 -24.52 8.27 -0.57
N PHE A 135 -24.78 7.41 -1.53
CA PHE A 135 -24.78 7.76 -2.96
C PHE A 135 -25.86 8.79 -3.28
N ASP A 136 -27.05 8.66 -2.68
CA ASP A 136 -28.17 9.61 -2.88
C ASP A 136 -27.80 11.00 -2.33
N LYS A 137 -27.16 11.06 -1.17
CA LYS A 137 -26.74 12.31 -0.52
C LYS A 137 -25.57 13.00 -1.20
N THR A 138 -24.65 12.24 -1.76
CA THR A 138 -23.43 12.79 -2.37
C THR A 138 -23.55 13.04 -3.87
N ASN A 139 -24.50 12.41 -4.52
CA ASN A 139 -24.68 12.40 -5.98
C ASN A 139 -23.43 11.99 -6.78
N HIS A 140 -22.51 11.26 -6.15
CA HIS A 140 -21.34 10.70 -6.82
C HIS A 140 -21.65 9.31 -7.37
N PRO A 141 -21.17 8.94 -8.58
CA PRO A 141 -21.39 7.60 -9.14
C PRO A 141 -20.49 6.53 -8.51
N LYS A 142 -19.42 6.94 -7.82
CA LYS A 142 -18.39 6.04 -7.29
C LYS A 142 -17.86 6.53 -5.95
N ILE A 143 -17.57 5.59 -5.05
CA ILE A 143 -16.93 5.84 -3.74
C ILE A 143 -15.72 4.93 -3.64
N PHE A 144 -14.56 5.51 -3.30
CA PHE A 144 -13.36 4.76 -2.95
C PHE A 144 -13.35 4.45 -1.46
N ILE A 145 -13.28 3.17 -1.14
CA ILE A 145 -13.15 2.66 0.23
C ILE A 145 -11.70 2.25 0.43
N LYS A 146 -10.96 2.93 1.30
CA LYS A 146 -9.52 2.73 1.47
C LYS A 146 -9.20 2.32 2.90
N ASN A 147 -8.53 1.20 3.07
CA ASN A 147 -8.06 0.78 4.39
C ASN A 147 -7.15 1.84 5.01
N ILE A 148 -7.37 2.17 6.28
CA ILE A 148 -6.71 3.26 7.00
C ILE A 148 -5.20 3.04 7.12
N GLY A 149 -4.76 1.80 7.42
CA GLY A 149 -3.37 1.48 7.76
C GLY A 149 -2.55 0.84 6.63
N THR A 150 -3.12 0.53 5.47
CA THR A 150 -2.38 -0.14 4.39
C THR A 150 -1.63 0.82 3.48
N LYS A 151 -0.51 0.34 2.91
CA LYS A 151 0.35 1.05 1.96
C LYS A 151 0.28 0.42 0.57
N GLY A 152 0.67 1.17 -0.46
CA GLY A 152 0.85 0.65 -1.81
C GLY A 152 -0.42 0.17 -2.50
N GLY A 153 -1.58 0.76 -2.17
CA GLY A 153 -2.84 0.44 -2.83
C GLY A 153 -3.53 -0.84 -2.34
N ALA A 154 -2.97 -1.55 -1.36
CA ALA A 154 -3.63 -2.71 -0.77
C ALA A 154 -4.89 -2.28 0.03
N GLY A 155 -5.96 -3.08 -0.05
CA GLY A 155 -7.21 -2.80 0.67
C GLY A 155 -7.94 -1.55 0.17
N ILE A 156 -7.90 -1.31 -1.14
CA ILE A 156 -8.74 -0.32 -1.81
C ILE A 156 -9.87 -1.05 -2.52
N PHE A 157 -11.09 -0.63 -2.25
CA PHE A 157 -12.29 -1.08 -2.96
C PHE A 157 -12.90 0.11 -3.69
N LEU A 158 -13.36 -0.11 -4.91
CA LEU A 158 -14.18 0.84 -5.65
C LEU A 158 -15.62 0.36 -5.56
N LEU A 159 -16.48 1.18 -4.95
CA LEU A 159 -17.90 0.93 -4.91
C LEU A 159 -18.58 1.81 -5.95
N GLU A 160 -19.34 1.19 -6.85
CA GLU A 160 -20.08 1.87 -7.91
C GLU A 160 -21.57 1.79 -7.63
N ARG A 161 -22.28 2.93 -7.76
CA ARG A 161 -23.71 3.03 -7.46
C ARG A 161 -24.56 1.96 -8.18
N ALA A 162 -24.23 1.66 -9.44
CA ALA A 162 -24.97 0.69 -10.24
C ALA A 162 -24.79 -0.78 -9.78
N PHE A 163 -23.74 -1.07 -8.98
CA PHE A 163 -23.33 -2.43 -8.60
C PHE A 163 -23.17 -2.63 -7.10
N VAL A 164 -23.75 -1.74 -6.27
CA VAL A 164 -23.61 -1.75 -4.81
C VAL A 164 -23.90 -3.12 -4.20
N GLU A 165 -25.03 -3.71 -4.57
CA GLU A 165 -25.48 -4.97 -4.01
C GLU A 165 -24.51 -6.12 -4.34
N GLU A 166 -24.12 -6.28 -5.59
CA GLU A 166 -23.17 -7.30 -6.04
C GLU A 166 -21.81 -7.14 -5.35
N GLN A 167 -21.32 -5.92 -5.31
CA GLN A 167 -20.01 -5.61 -4.73
C GLN A 167 -20.00 -5.81 -3.21
N ILE A 168 -21.04 -5.37 -2.48
CA ILE A 168 -21.14 -5.59 -1.04
C ILE A 168 -21.29 -7.07 -0.73
N ASN A 169 -22.05 -7.84 -1.49
CA ASN A 169 -22.13 -9.30 -1.30
C ASN A 169 -20.76 -9.98 -1.51
N SER A 170 -19.89 -9.43 -2.36
CA SER A 170 -18.54 -9.95 -2.60
C SER A 170 -17.55 -9.61 -1.48
N PHE A 171 -17.47 -8.34 -1.04
CA PHE A 171 -16.42 -7.87 -0.12
C PHE A 171 -16.91 -7.13 1.12
N GLY A 172 -18.24 -7.04 1.36
CA GLY A 172 -18.80 -6.32 2.51
C GLY A 172 -18.30 -6.84 3.86
N HIS A 173 -18.09 -8.16 3.99
CA HIS A 173 -17.50 -8.75 5.19
C HIS A 173 -16.10 -8.20 5.53
N LEU A 174 -15.30 -7.82 4.51
CA LEU A 174 -13.99 -7.18 4.72
C LEU A 174 -14.14 -5.75 5.23
N ILE A 175 -15.16 -5.03 4.73
CA ILE A 175 -15.45 -3.66 5.19
C ILE A 175 -15.93 -3.69 6.64
N LEU A 176 -16.84 -4.61 6.98
CA LEU A 176 -17.41 -4.75 8.33
C LEU A 176 -16.38 -5.21 9.37
N SER A 177 -15.31 -5.90 8.96
CA SER A 177 -14.25 -6.36 9.86
C SER A 177 -13.02 -5.46 9.92
N GLY A 178 -12.90 -4.46 9.04
CA GLY A 178 -11.73 -3.60 8.90
C GLY A 178 -11.99 -2.15 9.30
N SER A 179 -10.97 -1.31 9.09
CA SER A 179 -11.07 0.13 9.29
C SER A 179 -10.73 0.86 7.99
N PHE A 180 -11.66 1.66 7.50
CA PHE A 180 -11.59 2.29 6.17
C PHE A 180 -12.03 3.74 6.21
N ILE A 181 -11.50 4.54 5.27
CA ILE A 181 -12.06 5.84 4.90
C ILE A 181 -12.84 5.72 3.61
N HIS A 182 -13.91 6.52 3.48
CA HIS A 182 -14.79 6.60 2.31
C HIS A 182 -14.57 7.95 1.61
N GLN A 183 -14.21 7.93 0.33
CA GLN A 183 -13.88 9.12 -0.47
C GLN A 183 -14.56 9.11 -1.83
#